data_2857a5148f6ec13271e9c57bc57640f1
#
_entry.id   2857a5148f6ec13271e9c57bc57640f1
#
_cell.length_a   1.000
_cell.length_b   1.000
_cell.length_c   1.000
_cell.angle_alpha   90.00
_cell.angle_beta   90.00
_cell.angle_gamma   90.00
#
_symmetry.space_group_name_H-M   'P 1'
#
loop_
_entity.id
_entity.type
_entity.pdbx_description
1 polymer ?
#
loop_
_entity_poly.entity_id
_entity_poly.type
_entity_poly.pdbx_seq_one_letter_code
_entity_poly.pdbx_strand_id
1 'polypeptide(L)'
;MRKIAIVDDEQEERDSLQECFEQFQKENAIKLEIKTYCSGDVFLQQFDASYDLICLDIDMDGTNGIDTAKKIRQKDKEVLIFFVTNMAQMAIRGYEVRALDFIIKPVNYYSFCHEAFECFRYYF
;
A
#
# COMPACT_ATOMS: atom_id res chain seq x y z
N MET A 1 15.45 8.21 -2.54
CA MET A 1 14.22 8.31 -1.74
C MET A 1 13.14 7.48 -2.41
N ARG A 2 12.51 6.57 -1.69
CA ARG A 2 11.43 5.75 -2.22
C ARG A 2 10.10 6.44 -2.00
N LYS A 3 9.20 6.34 -2.96
CA LYS A 3 7.91 6.99 -2.93
C LYS A 3 6.81 5.97 -2.65
N ILE A 4 6.07 6.22 -1.57
CA ILE A 4 5.04 5.30 -1.04
C ILE A 4 3.68 5.99 -1.12
N ALA A 5 2.68 5.28 -1.61
CA ALA A 5 1.29 5.73 -1.56
C ALA A 5 0.52 4.91 -0.54
N ILE A 6 -0.34 5.56 0.21
CA ILE A 6 -1.28 4.91 1.13
C ILE A 6 -2.68 5.33 0.69
N VAL A 7 -3.49 4.35 0.29
CA VAL A 7 -4.84 4.59 -0.24
C VAL A 7 -5.85 3.86 0.64
N ASP A 8 -6.63 4.63 1.39
CA ASP A 8 -7.63 4.10 2.34
C ASP A 8 -8.65 5.20 2.58
N ASP A 9 -9.93 4.87 2.65
CA ASP A 9 -10.98 5.88 2.85
C ASP A 9 -11.16 6.29 4.31
N GLU A 10 -10.50 5.61 5.25
CA GLU A 10 -10.55 5.95 6.67
C GLU A 10 -9.28 6.68 7.10
N GLN A 11 -9.45 7.90 7.59
CA GLN A 11 -8.30 8.72 7.99
C GLN A 11 -7.47 8.08 9.10
N GLU A 12 -8.14 7.47 10.08
CA GLU A 12 -7.42 6.82 11.19
C GLU A 12 -6.51 5.72 10.69
N GLU A 13 -6.96 4.96 9.69
CA GLU A 13 -6.17 3.89 9.10
C GLU A 13 -5.00 4.44 8.29
N ARG A 14 -5.23 5.52 7.52
CA ARG A 14 -4.15 6.19 6.79
C ARG A 14 -3.07 6.68 7.75
N ASP A 15 -3.50 7.33 8.84
CA ASP A 15 -2.57 7.89 9.82
C ASP A 15 -1.78 6.79 10.52
N SER A 16 -2.44 5.70 10.89
CA SER A 16 -1.81 4.57 11.55
C SER A 16 -0.72 3.94 10.68
N LEU A 17 -1.02 3.73 9.40
CA LEU A 17 -0.05 3.14 8.49
C LEU A 17 1.09 4.11 8.19
N GLN A 18 0.78 5.40 8.06
CA GLN A 18 1.82 6.41 7.88
C GLN A 18 2.79 6.44 9.05
N GLU A 19 2.26 6.35 10.28
CA GLU A 19 3.11 6.29 11.48
C GLU A 19 4.02 5.08 11.46
N CYS A 20 3.52 3.94 11.00
CA CYS A 20 4.35 2.74 10.85
C CYS A 20 5.51 2.97 9.89
N PHE A 21 5.25 3.59 8.74
CA PHE A 21 6.31 3.92 7.79
C PHE A 21 7.29 4.94 8.36
N GLU A 22 6.80 5.94 9.08
CA GLU A 22 7.66 6.96 9.67
C GLU A 22 8.59 6.37 10.73
N GLN A 23 8.07 5.47 11.56
CA GLN A 23 8.89 4.78 12.56
C GLN A 23 9.91 3.87 11.90
N PHE A 24 9.49 3.13 10.88
CA PHE A 24 10.37 2.25 10.12
C PHE A 24 11.52 3.05 9.48
N GLN A 25 11.20 4.21 8.92
CA GLN A 25 12.17 5.11 8.31
C GLN A 25 13.25 5.53 9.31
N LYS A 26 12.83 5.89 10.51
CA LYS A 26 13.78 6.30 11.56
C LYS A 26 14.64 5.15 12.03
N GLU A 27 14.04 3.99 12.26
CA GLU A 27 14.76 2.83 12.80
C GLU A 27 15.73 2.22 11.82
N ASN A 28 15.52 2.41 10.53
CA ASN A 28 16.35 1.80 9.49
C ASN A 28 17.18 2.82 8.70
N ALA A 29 17.18 4.07 9.12
CA ALA A 29 17.98 5.14 8.49
C ALA A 29 17.73 5.24 6.98
N ILE A 30 16.48 5.13 6.56
CA ILE A 30 16.07 5.29 5.17
C ILE A 30 15.19 6.54 5.03
N LYS A 31 15.05 7.02 3.80
CA LYS A 31 14.21 8.18 3.51
C LYS A 31 13.08 7.77 2.59
N LEU A 32 11.85 8.14 2.98
CA LEU A 32 10.64 7.83 2.22
C LEU A 32 9.86 9.10 1.96
N GLU A 33 9.26 9.18 0.79
CA GLU A 33 8.25 10.19 0.49
C GLU A 33 6.90 9.48 0.57
N ILE A 34 6.07 9.86 1.54
CA ILE A 34 4.80 9.20 1.80
C ILE A 34 3.66 10.13 1.41
N LYS A 35 2.78 9.65 0.53
CA LYS A 35 1.57 10.40 0.14
C LYS A 35 0.35 9.56 0.45
N THR A 36 -0.69 10.21 0.97
CA THR A 36 -1.93 9.53 1.35
C THR A 36 -3.08 9.99 0.46
N TYR A 37 -4.00 9.08 0.21
CA TYR A 37 -5.16 9.30 -0.65
C TYR A 37 -6.39 8.70 0.00
N CYS A 38 -7.52 9.41 -0.08
CA CYS A 38 -8.75 8.99 0.59
C CYS A 38 -9.62 8.04 -0.23
N SER A 39 -9.27 7.79 -1.48
CA SER A 39 -10.00 6.86 -2.33
C SER A 39 -9.14 6.36 -3.49
N GLY A 40 -9.53 5.22 -4.04
CA GLY A 40 -8.90 4.70 -5.24
C GLY A 40 -9.10 5.63 -6.44
N ASP A 41 -10.28 6.23 -6.54
CA ASP A 41 -10.59 7.13 -7.65
C ASP A 41 -9.70 8.37 -7.64
N VAL A 42 -9.52 8.99 -6.46
CA VAL A 42 -8.62 10.16 -6.33
C VAL A 42 -7.19 9.76 -6.65
N PHE A 43 -6.75 8.61 -6.15
CA PHE A 43 -5.39 8.14 -6.43
C PHE A 43 -5.17 7.94 -7.93
N LEU A 44 -6.12 7.29 -8.60
CA LEU A 44 -6.00 7.00 -10.04
C LEU A 44 -5.95 8.27 -10.89
N GLN A 45 -6.66 9.33 -10.47
CA GLN A 45 -6.63 10.61 -11.17
C GLN A 45 -5.25 11.25 -11.14
N GLN A 46 -4.48 10.99 -10.08
CA GLN A 46 -3.17 11.60 -9.86
C GLN A 46 -2.02 10.64 -10.11
N PHE A 47 -2.32 9.41 -10.50
CA PHE A 47 -1.30 8.38 -10.67
C PHE A 47 -0.41 8.67 -11.89
N ASP A 48 0.89 8.69 -11.67
CA ASP A 48 1.89 8.99 -12.70
C ASP A 48 3.01 7.96 -12.80
N ALA A 49 2.80 6.78 -12.22
CA ALA A 49 3.77 5.69 -12.24
C ALA A 49 5.12 6.02 -11.59
N SER A 50 5.13 6.98 -10.66
CA SER A 50 6.35 7.38 -9.94
C SER A 50 6.50 6.68 -8.59
N TYR A 51 5.56 5.81 -8.23
CA TYR A 51 5.55 5.15 -6.93
C TYR A 51 6.39 3.88 -6.96
N ASP A 52 7.05 3.61 -5.83
CA ASP A 52 7.79 2.37 -5.61
C ASP A 52 6.91 1.32 -4.94
N LEU A 53 6.02 1.75 -4.04
CA LEU A 53 5.12 0.88 -3.30
C LEU A 53 3.78 1.57 -3.12
N ILE A 54 2.70 0.83 -3.33
CA ILE A 54 1.33 1.31 -3.12
C ILE A 54 0.67 0.39 -2.11
N CYS A 55 0.20 0.97 -1.00
CA CYS A 55 -0.57 0.26 0.01
C CYS A 55 -2.05 0.59 -0.19
N LEU A 56 -2.85 -0.43 -0.47
CA LEU A 56 -4.27 -0.28 -0.82
C LEU A 56 -5.16 -1.02 0.16
N ASP A 57 -6.18 -0.35 0.67
CA ASP A 57 -7.30 -1.06 1.27
C ASP A 57 -8.22 -1.58 0.16
N ILE A 58 -8.91 -2.68 0.42
CA ILE A 58 -9.84 -3.27 -0.54
C ILE A 58 -11.23 -2.67 -0.37
N ASP A 59 -11.73 -2.59 0.86
CA ASP A 59 -13.09 -2.11 1.15
C ASP A 59 -13.09 -0.59 1.25
N MET A 60 -13.38 0.07 0.15
CA MET A 60 -13.42 1.54 0.07
C MET A 60 -14.68 1.98 -0.65
N ASP A 61 -15.15 3.19 -0.33
CA ASP A 61 -16.23 3.83 -1.07
C ASP A 61 -15.75 4.10 -2.50
N GLY A 62 -16.65 3.94 -3.47
CA GLY A 62 -16.30 4.06 -4.88
C GLY A 62 -15.60 2.82 -5.38
N THR A 63 -14.54 2.99 -6.14
CA THR A 63 -13.76 1.87 -6.69
C THR A 63 -13.03 1.15 -5.56
N ASN A 64 -13.23 -0.16 -5.42
CA ASN A 64 -12.56 -0.95 -4.40
C ASN A 64 -11.07 -1.13 -4.73
N GLY A 65 -10.32 -1.66 -3.74
CA GLY A 65 -8.87 -1.79 -3.88
C GLY A 65 -8.44 -2.78 -4.97
N ILE A 66 -9.18 -3.85 -5.20
CA ILE A 66 -8.84 -4.81 -6.25
C ILE A 66 -8.97 -4.16 -7.63
N ASP A 67 -10.09 -3.46 -7.86
CA ASP A 67 -10.30 -2.79 -9.15
C ASP A 67 -9.33 -1.62 -9.33
N THR A 68 -9.01 -0.91 -8.25
CA THR A 68 -7.98 0.13 -8.28
C THR A 68 -6.64 -0.47 -8.71
N ALA A 69 -6.26 -1.59 -8.13
CA ALA A 69 -5.00 -2.27 -8.46
C ALA A 69 -4.97 -2.74 -9.91
N LYS A 70 -6.10 -3.23 -10.43
CA LYS A 70 -6.18 -3.63 -11.83
C LYS A 70 -5.90 -2.45 -12.77
N LYS A 71 -6.45 -1.28 -12.44
CA LYS A 71 -6.21 -0.07 -13.24
C LYS A 71 -4.76 0.41 -13.12
N ILE A 72 -4.18 0.30 -11.92
CA ILE A 72 -2.75 0.58 -11.72
C ILE A 72 -1.90 -0.30 -12.63
N ARG A 73 -2.20 -1.61 -12.67
CA ARG A 73 -1.44 -2.56 -13.48
C ARG A 73 -1.53 -2.31 -14.97
N GLN A 74 -2.57 -1.64 -15.44
CA GLN A 74 -2.66 -1.22 -16.84
C GLN A 74 -1.62 -0.16 -17.18
N LYS A 75 -1.18 0.61 -16.20
CA LYS A 75 -0.23 1.72 -16.39
C LYS A 75 1.16 1.40 -15.87
N ASP A 76 1.28 0.55 -14.87
CA ASP A 76 2.55 0.23 -14.24
C ASP A 76 2.54 -1.24 -13.80
N LYS A 77 3.32 -2.06 -14.48
CA LYS A 77 3.39 -3.49 -14.19
C LYS A 77 4.43 -3.82 -13.13
N GLU A 78 5.28 -2.87 -12.77
CA GLU A 78 6.43 -3.10 -11.90
C GLU A 78 6.22 -2.62 -10.47
N VAL A 79 5.35 -1.64 -10.23
CA VAL A 79 5.16 -1.08 -8.90
C VAL A 79 4.74 -2.17 -7.91
N LEU A 80 5.29 -2.12 -6.70
CA LEU A 80 4.93 -3.08 -5.66
C LEU A 80 3.59 -2.69 -5.04
N ILE A 81 2.73 -3.66 -4.79
CA ILE A 81 1.42 -3.45 -4.18
C ILE A 81 1.30 -4.31 -2.93
N PHE A 82 0.97 -3.66 -1.81
CA PHE A 82 0.53 -4.30 -0.57
C PHE A 82 -0.96 -4.04 -0.42
N PHE A 83 -1.75 -5.07 -0.17
CA PHE A 83 -3.11 -4.85 0.31
C PHE A 83 -3.08 -4.79 1.83
N VAL A 84 -3.70 -3.76 2.41
CA VAL A 84 -3.78 -3.57 3.85
C VAL A 84 -5.27 -3.42 4.18
N THR A 85 -5.89 -4.47 4.67
CA THR A 85 -7.36 -4.54 4.76
C THR A 85 -7.80 -5.51 5.85
N ASN A 86 -9.07 -5.41 6.27
CA ASN A 86 -9.67 -6.40 7.15
C ASN A 86 -10.45 -7.48 6.39
N MET A 87 -10.39 -7.47 5.06
CA MET A 87 -11.10 -8.45 4.22
C MET A 87 -10.18 -9.63 3.88
N ALA A 88 -9.86 -10.44 4.91
CA ALA A 88 -8.93 -11.57 4.75
C ALA A 88 -9.36 -12.55 3.64
N GLN A 89 -10.66 -12.69 3.42
CA GLN A 89 -11.22 -13.57 2.40
C GLN A 89 -10.84 -13.15 0.98
N MET A 90 -10.38 -11.92 0.79
CA MET A 90 -10.00 -11.40 -0.52
C MET A 90 -8.54 -11.67 -0.87
N ALA A 91 -7.77 -12.30 0.02
CA ALA A 91 -6.33 -12.50 -0.19
C ALA A 91 -6.01 -13.24 -1.48
N ILE A 92 -6.83 -14.23 -1.85
CA ILE A 92 -6.62 -15.01 -3.07
C ILE A 92 -6.68 -14.12 -4.32
N ARG A 93 -7.43 -13.05 -4.28
CA ARG A 93 -7.55 -12.14 -5.42
C ARG A 93 -6.32 -11.26 -5.64
N GLY A 94 -5.42 -11.23 -4.66
CA GLY A 94 -4.14 -10.54 -4.82
C GLY A 94 -3.33 -11.07 -6.00
N TYR A 95 -3.50 -12.34 -6.35
CA TYR A 95 -2.84 -12.93 -7.52
C TYR A 95 -3.22 -12.25 -8.83
N GLU A 96 -4.45 -11.76 -8.93
CA GLU A 96 -4.95 -11.12 -10.15
C GLU A 96 -4.15 -9.87 -10.52
N VAL A 97 -3.55 -9.22 -9.51
CA VAL A 97 -2.81 -7.98 -9.69
C VAL A 97 -1.36 -8.10 -9.24
N ARG A 98 -0.91 -9.31 -8.98
CA ARG A 98 0.47 -9.59 -8.55
C ARG A 98 0.86 -8.77 -7.32
N ALA A 99 -0.04 -8.75 -6.32
CA ALA A 99 0.28 -8.10 -5.05
C ALA A 99 1.46 -8.80 -4.40
N LEU A 100 2.37 -8.03 -3.85
CA LEU A 100 3.53 -8.59 -3.15
C LEU A 100 3.14 -9.17 -1.82
N ASP A 101 2.20 -8.53 -1.13
CA ASP A 101 1.80 -8.96 0.20
C ASP A 101 0.38 -8.53 0.54
N PHE A 102 -0.13 -9.11 1.61
CA PHE A 102 -1.49 -8.92 2.08
C PHE A 102 -1.44 -8.81 3.61
N ILE A 103 -1.63 -7.60 4.12
CA ILE A 103 -1.55 -7.31 5.56
C ILE A 103 -2.96 -7.15 6.11
N ILE A 104 -3.30 -7.91 7.15
CA ILE A 104 -4.62 -7.89 7.77
C ILE A 104 -4.66 -6.82 8.86
N LYS A 105 -5.68 -5.97 8.83
CA LYS A 105 -5.92 -4.98 9.88
C LYS A 105 -6.44 -5.67 11.15
N PRO A 106 -6.17 -5.13 12.35
CA PRO A 106 -5.40 -3.91 12.60
C PRO A 106 -3.91 -4.11 12.36
N VAL A 107 -3.25 -3.09 11.81
CA VAL A 107 -1.82 -3.19 11.49
C VAL A 107 -1.02 -3.11 12.79
N ASN A 108 -0.27 -4.17 13.04
CA ASN A 108 0.67 -4.26 14.16
C ASN A 108 2.04 -3.87 13.64
N TYR A 109 2.75 -2.99 14.36
CA TYR A 109 4.03 -2.48 13.88
C TYR A 109 5.05 -3.60 13.64
N TYR A 110 5.06 -4.62 14.49
CA TYR A 110 6.01 -5.75 14.31
C TYR A 110 5.72 -6.53 13.03
N SER A 111 4.45 -6.83 12.77
CA SER A 111 4.04 -7.50 11.53
C SER A 111 4.33 -6.64 10.32
N PHE A 112 4.06 -5.34 10.44
CA PHE A 112 4.38 -4.38 9.39
C PHE A 112 5.88 -4.36 9.10
N CYS A 113 6.71 -4.31 10.15
CA CYS A 113 8.17 -4.28 9.99
C CYS A 113 8.69 -5.50 9.24
N HIS A 114 8.13 -6.68 9.52
CA HIS A 114 8.53 -7.90 8.83
C HIS A 114 8.32 -7.75 7.33
N GLU A 115 7.13 -7.33 6.93
CA GLU A 115 6.79 -7.19 5.51
C GLU A 115 7.56 -6.04 4.85
N ALA A 116 7.69 -4.91 5.55
CA ALA A 116 8.44 -3.78 5.04
C ALA A 116 9.92 -4.11 4.89
N PHE A 117 10.50 -4.80 5.88
CA PHE A 117 11.91 -5.19 5.83
C PHE A 117 12.18 -6.11 4.63
N GLU A 118 11.32 -7.10 4.39
CA GLU A 118 11.44 -7.98 3.24
C GLU A 118 11.35 -7.19 1.93
N CYS A 119 10.38 -6.27 1.85
CA CYS A 119 10.17 -5.43 0.69
C CYS A 119 11.41 -4.57 0.38
N PHE A 120 11.92 -3.86 1.38
CA PHE A 120 13.04 -2.95 1.19
C PHE A 120 14.37 -3.68 0.99
N ARG A 121 14.49 -4.89 1.53
CA ARG A 121 15.71 -5.69 1.37
C ARG A 121 15.80 -6.32 -0.01
N TYR A 122 14.70 -6.87 -0.53
CA TYR A 122 14.73 -7.69 -1.75
C TYR A 122 14.33 -6.96 -3.02
N TYR A 123 13.58 -5.85 -2.90
CA TYR A 123 13.05 -5.16 -4.07
C TYR A 123 13.58 -3.74 -4.24
N PHE A 124 14.18 -3.19 -3.22
CA PHE A 124 14.80 -1.87 -3.24
C PHE A 124 16.26 -1.98 -2.86
#